data_bdad1b8567282b7d1e20174197178eb0
#
_entry.id   bdad1b8567282b7d1e20174197178eb0
#
_cell.length_a   1.000
_cell.length_b   1.000
_cell.length_c   1.000
_cell.angle_alpha   90.00
_cell.angle_beta   90.00
_cell.angle_gamma   90.00
#
_symmetry.space_group_name_H-M   'P 1'
#
loop_
_entity.id
_entity.type
_entity.pdbx_description
1 polymer ?
#
loop_
_entity_poly.entity_id
_entity_poly.type
_entity_poly.pdbx_seq_one_letter_code
_entity_poly.pdbx_strand_id
1 'polypeptide(L)'
;MRDFHLPGRSAVYGKNGMVATSNPLSSKVAIQILEAGGNAVDAAIAAAVLQGLLEPQMTGIGGDCFILLSPAGSEEIIALNGSGRAPAALNATDIRAAGHSIVPTGGVESITLPGAIDAFCKLSNDYGKLGLKSSLAPAIHYMKAGVPIAPRTAFDWSLAVDNLKGLARDFYLLKGKPPTAGQMFTAPMQAKVLEEIAQKGRDGFYKGEVAEDMVSSLNALGGVHSLDDFSNV
;
A
#
# COMPACT_ATOMS: atom_id res chain seq x y z
N MET A 1 13.61 27.27 0.44
CA MET A 1 12.86 26.00 0.42
C MET A 1 13.34 25.17 1.60
N ARG A 2 12.44 24.52 2.35
CA ARG A 2 12.84 23.66 3.50
C ARG A 2 13.59 22.43 2.97
N ASP A 3 14.73 22.11 3.57
CA ASP A 3 15.42 20.85 3.32
C ASP A 3 14.72 19.73 4.12
N PHE A 4 14.09 18.79 3.42
CA PHE A 4 13.36 17.68 4.04
C PHE A 4 14.26 16.54 4.53
N HIS A 5 15.58 16.59 4.25
CA HIS A 5 16.55 15.60 4.71
C HIS A 5 17.15 15.97 6.08
N LEU A 6 16.97 17.20 6.54
CA LEU A 6 17.44 17.62 7.84
C LEU A 6 16.41 17.31 8.94
N PRO A 7 16.85 16.82 10.12
CA PRO A 7 15.98 16.59 11.26
C PRO A 7 15.34 17.90 11.71
N GLY A 8 14.01 17.92 11.79
CA GLY A 8 13.24 19.13 12.03
C GLY A 8 12.69 19.27 13.44
N ARG A 9 12.98 18.34 14.37
CA ARG A 9 12.44 18.39 15.72
C ARG A 9 13.28 17.60 16.73
N SER A 10 13.09 17.90 18.03
CA SER A 10 13.73 17.22 19.15
C SER A 10 13.31 15.75 19.29
N ALA A 11 14.11 14.98 20.03
CA ALA A 11 13.75 13.63 20.43
C ALA A 11 12.40 13.60 21.18
N VAL A 12 11.62 12.57 20.94
CA VAL A 12 10.32 12.34 21.58
C VAL A 12 10.40 11.05 22.39
N TYR A 13 9.82 11.07 23.59
CA TYR A 13 9.78 9.92 24.50
C TYR A 13 8.32 9.51 24.71
N GLY A 14 8.00 8.23 24.51
CA GLY A 14 6.67 7.66 24.73
C GLY A 14 6.68 6.65 25.88
N LYS A 15 5.72 6.76 26.82
CA LYS A 15 5.56 5.81 27.92
C LYS A 15 4.83 4.53 27.49
N ASN A 16 3.76 4.68 26.71
CA ASN A 16 2.83 3.59 26.40
C ASN A 16 2.97 3.05 24.97
N GLY A 17 3.80 3.68 24.16
CA GLY A 17 4.05 3.32 22.78
C GLY A 17 4.61 4.49 21.98
N MET A 18 5.16 4.21 20.84
CA MET A 18 5.72 5.21 19.94
C MET A 18 5.48 4.79 18.50
N VAL A 19 5.22 5.76 17.63
CA VAL A 19 5.06 5.55 16.20
C VAL A 19 5.89 6.58 15.43
N ALA A 20 6.54 6.13 14.37
CA ALA A 20 7.22 6.98 13.41
C ALA A 20 6.77 6.62 11.98
N THR A 21 6.29 7.59 11.25
CA THR A 21 5.89 7.47 9.83
C THR A 21 6.30 8.72 9.08
N SER A 22 6.34 8.65 7.74
CA SER A 22 6.62 9.82 6.91
C SER A 22 5.50 10.86 6.94
N ASN A 23 4.25 10.45 7.25
CA ASN A 23 3.09 11.34 7.32
C ASN A 23 2.49 11.38 8.73
N PRO A 24 2.30 12.58 9.34
CA PRO A 24 1.76 12.72 10.69
C PRO A 24 0.36 12.10 10.89
N LEU A 25 -0.47 12.04 9.86
CA LEU A 25 -1.81 11.45 9.96
C LEU A 25 -1.74 9.93 10.13
N SER A 26 -0.78 9.25 9.46
CA SER A 26 -0.51 7.84 9.71
C SER A 26 -0.05 7.58 11.13
N SER A 27 0.87 8.42 11.66
CA SER A 27 1.29 8.32 13.07
C SER A 27 0.13 8.51 14.04
N LYS A 28 -0.74 9.50 13.78
CA LYS A 28 -1.94 9.73 14.59
C LYS A 28 -2.85 8.49 14.62
N VAL A 29 -3.13 7.91 13.46
CA VAL A 29 -3.99 6.72 13.35
C VAL A 29 -3.37 5.53 14.09
N ALA A 30 -2.08 5.30 13.94
CA ALA A 30 -1.39 4.22 14.66
C ALA A 30 -1.48 4.41 16.19
N ILE A 31 -1.31 5.63 16.71
CA ILE A 31 -1.51 5.93 18.14
C ILE A 31 -2.96 5.65 18.56
N GLN A 32 -3.95 6.06 17.77
CA GLN A 32 -5.37 5.78 18.06
C GLN A 32 -5.66 4.27 18.14
N ILE A 33 -5.04 3.45 17.28
CA ILE A 33 -5.15 1.99 17.33
C ILE A 33 -4.54 1.44 18.64
N LEU A 34 -3.36 1.94 19.06
CA LEU A 34 -2.76 1.56 20.35
C LEU A 34 -3.65 1.95 21.53
N GLU A 35 -4.21 3.16 21.52
CA GLU A 35 -5.13 3.66 22.56
C GLU A 35 -6.44 2.87 22.62
N ALA A 36 -6.92 2.36 21.48
CA ALA A 36 -8.09 1.48 21.39
C ALA A 36 -7.82 0.05 21.92
N GLY A 37 -6.60 -0.23 22.38
CA GLY A 37 -6.20 -1.51 22.95
C GLY A 37 -5.55 -2.46 21.95
N GLY A 38 -5.26 -2.01 20.74
CA GLY A 38 -4.46 -2.72 19.75
C GLY A 38 -2.99 -2.86 20.18
N ASN A 39 -2.27 -3.69 19.47
CA ASN A 39 -0.83 -3.82 19.63
C ASN A 39 -0.04 -3.14 18.49
N ALA A 40 1.27 -3.28 18.52
CA ALA A 40 2.15 -2.67 17.49
C ALA A 40 1.84 -3.19 16.06
N VAL A 41 1.38 -4.43 15.94
CA VAL A 41 1.00 -5.03 14.65
C VAL A 41 -0.25 -4.36 14.09
N ASP A 42 -1.32 -4.24 14.87
CA ASP A 42 -2.55 -3.56 14.46
C ASP A 42 -2.27 -2.12 14.05
N ALA A 43 -1.44 -1.42 14.85
CA ALA A 43 -1.06 -0.03 14.61
C ALA A 43 -0.22 0.13 13.33
N ALA A 44 0.73 -0.78 13.09
CA ALA A 44 1.58 -0.75 11.90
C ALA A 44 0.77 -0.99 10.61
N ILE A 45 -0.15 -1.97 10.62
CA ILE A 45 -1.05 -2.24 9.48
C ILE A 45 -1.91 -1.02 9.19
N ALA A 46 -2.54 -0.44 10.21
CA ALA A 46 -3.39 0.74 10.04
C ALA A 46 -2.63 1.94 9.45
N ALA A 47 -1.40 2.18 9.94
CA ALA A 47 -0.54 3.23 9.44
C ALA A 47 -0.11 2.97 7.99
N ALA A 48 0.35 1.75 7.68
CA ALA A 48 0.86 1.38 6.36
C ALA A 48 -0.23 1.47 5.28
N VAL A 49 -1.44 0.97 5.57
CA VAL A 49 -2.55 1.03 4.62
C VAL A 49 -3.02 2.47 4.39
N LEU A 50 -3.10 3.29 5.44
CA LEU A 50 -3.42 4.71 5.30
C LEU A 50 -2.34 5.47 4.52
N GLN A 51 -1.07 5.07 4.66
CA GLN A 51 0.04 5.67 3.93
C GLN A 51 -0.17 5.60 2.41
N GLY A 52 -0.78 4.52 1.89
CA GLY A 52 -1.12 4.38 0.48
C GLY A 52 -2.10 5.45 -0.05
N LEU A 53 -2.91 6.07 0.82
CA LEU A 53 -3.70 7.25 0.48
C LEU A 53 -2.89 8.54 0.59
N LEU A 54 -2.06 8.65 1.61
CA LEU A 54 -1.35 9.89 1.97
C LEU A 54 -0.12 10.15 1.11
N GLU A 55 0.52 9.10 0.62
CA GLU A 55 1.74 9.12 -0.21
C GLU A 55 1.66 8.07 -1.34
N PRO A 56 0.64 8.15 -2.23
CA PRO A 56 0.37 7.11 -3.23
C PRO A 56 1.47 6.96 -4.28
N GLN A 57 2.35 7.95 -4.42
CA GLN A 57 3.54 7.88 -5.26
C GLN A 57 4.66 7.02 -4.65
N MET A 58 4.57 6.68 -3.37
CA MET A 58 5.60 5.94 -2.64
C MET A 58 5.16 4.54 -2.22
N THR A 59 3.88 4.32 -1.95
CA THR A 59 3.38 3.06 -1.41
C THR A 59 1.91 2.84 -1.73
N GLY A 60 1.46 1.58 -1.65
CA GLY A 60 0.06 1.21 -1.89
C GLY A 60 -0.20 -0.27 -1.65
N ILE A 61 -1.47 -0.61 -1.59
CA ILE A 61 -1.94 -1.99 -1.35
C ILE A 61 -1.70 -2.96 -2.54
N GLY A 62 -1.38 -2.42 -3.70
CA GLY A 62 -1.03 -3.20 -4.90
C GLY A 62 0.46 -3.53 -5.03
N GLY A 63 1.27 -3.22 -4.02
CA GLY A 63 2.71 -3.44 -4.01
C GLY A 63 3.15 -4.52 -3.03
N ASP A 64 4.38 -4.33 -2.53
CA ASP A 64 5.09 -5.26 -1.65
C ASP A 64 5.05 -4.78 -0.19
N CYS A 65 5.36 -5.69 0.74
CA CYS A 65 5.52 -5.38 2.15
C CYS A 65 6.66 -6.18 2.77
N PHE A 66 7.55 -5.50 3.50
CA PHE A 66 8.61 -6.12 4.27
C PHE A 66 8.45 -5.76 5.74
N ILE A 67 8.48 -6.76 6.61
CA ILE A 67 8.17 -6.59 8.03
C ILE A 67 9.28 -7.21 8.86
N LEU A 68 9.71 -6.47 9.91
CA LEU A 68 10.47 -6.99 11.02
C LEU A 68 9.66 -6.80 12.30
N LEU A 69 9.45 -7.87 13.03
CA LEU A 69 8.68 -7.90 14.28
C LEU A 69 9.54 -8.49 15.39
N SER A 70 9.63 -7.77 16.50
CA SER A 70 10.14 -8.29 17.77
C SER A 70 8.96 -8.53 18.72
N PRO A 71 8.57 -9.79 18.99
CA PRO A 71 7.49 -10.08 19.93
C PRO A 71 7.84 -9.62 21.35
N ALA A 72 6.85 -9.15 22.09
CA ALA A 72 7.04 -8.71 23.45
C ALA A 72 7.59 -9.82 24.33
N GLY A 73 8.68 -9.55 25.05
CA GLY A 73 9.34 -10.51 25.95
C GLY A 73 10.20 -11.57 25.25
N SER A 74 10.46 -11.43 23.95
CA SER A 74 11.34 -12.29 23.17
C SER A 74 12.53 -11.49 22.61
N GLU A 75 13.68 -12.16 22.48
CA GLU A 75 14.85 -11.64 21.76
C GLU A 75 14.83 -12.02 20.28
N GLU A 76 13.83 -12.80 19.86
CA GLU A 76 13.65 -13.22 18.48
C GLU A 76 13.22 -12.05 17.59
N ILE A 77 13.77 -12.01 16.39
CA ILE A 77 13.30 -11.11 15.33
C ILE A 77 12.66 -11.97 14.23
N ILE A 78 11.38 -11.74 14.02
CA ILE A 78 10.61 -12.40 12.97
C ILE A 78 10.64 -11.49 11.73
N ALA A 79 11.02 -12.06 10.59
CA ALA A 79 11.00 -11.37 9.31
C ALA A 79 9.91 -11.96 8.42
N LEU A 80 9.10 -11.10 7.81
CA LEU A 80 8.11 -11.47 6.80
C LEU A 80 8.43 -10.74 5.49
N ASN A 81 8.64 -11.53 4.44
CA ASN A 81 8.76 -11.04 3.07
C ASN A 81 7.41 -11.18 2.36
N GLY A 82 6.72 -10.08 2.17
CA GLY A 82 5.48 -9.96 1.41
C GLY A 82 5.71 -9.35 0.02
N SER A 83 6.83 -9.67 -0.64
CA SER A 83 7.01 -9.35 -2.05
C SER A 83 6.25 -10.35 -2.92
N GLY A 84 5.61 -9.83 -3.98
CA GLY A 84 4.91 -10.66 -4.94
C GLY A 84 5.86 -11.38 -5.90
N ARG A 85 5.40 -12.51 -6.43
CA ARG A 85 6.09 -13.24 -7.49
C ARG A 85 5.76 -12.67 -8.86
N ALA A 86 6.60 -12.93 -9.85
CA ALA A 86 6.23 -12.72 -11.23
C ALA A 86 5.06 -13.65 -11.62
N PRO A 87 4.19 -13.25 -12.56
CA PRO A 87 3.17 -14.15 -13.12
C PRO A 87 3.81 -15.41 -13.68
N ALA A 88 3.16 -16.56 -13.52
CA ALA A 88 3.70 -17.86 -13.94
C ALA A 88 3.98 -17.94 -15.45
N ALA A 89 3.20 -17.23 -16.26
CA ALA A 89 3.36 -17.18 -17.70
C ALA A 89 4.46 -16.21 -18.18
N LEU A 90 5.00 -15.35 -17.30
CA LEU A 90 6.07 -14.42 -17.68
C LEU A 90 7.39 -15.18 -17.81
N ASN A 91 8.05 -15.03 -18.95
CA ASN A 91 9.33 -15.68 -19.19
C ASN A 91 10.35 -14.74 -19.86
N ALA A 92 11.62 -15.00 -19.58
CA ALA A 92 12.73 -14.17 -20.09
C ALA A 92 12.93 -14.27 -21.60
N THR A 93 12.44 -15.34 -22.24
CA THR A 93 12.57 -15.54 -23.68
C THR A 93 11.73 -14.54 -24.44
N ASP A 94 10.47 -14.33 -24.00
CA ASP A 94 9.55 -13.38 -24.62
C ASP A 94 10.01 -11.95 -24.43
N ILE A 95 10.54 -11.62 -23.23
CA ILE A 95 11.11 -10.29 -22.94
C ILE A 95 12.30 -10.00 -23.88
N ARG A 96 13.19 -10.98 -24.09
CA ARG A 96 14.31 -10.83 -25.02
C ARG A 96 13.87 -10.76 -26.47
N ALA A 97 12.86 -11.56 -26.86
CA ALA A 97 12.29 -11.52 -28.20
C ALA A 97 11.65 -10.16 -28.53
N ALA A 98 11.10 -9.47 -27.51
CA ALA A 98 10.61 -8.11 -27.62
C ALA A 98 11.74 -7.03 -27.68
N GLY A 99 13.00 -7.45 -27.67
CA GLY A 99 14.17 -6.55 -27.80
C GLY A 99 14.73 -5.98 -26.49
N HIS A 100 14.25 -6.49 -25.35
CA HIS A 100 14.71 -6.02 -24.04
C HIS A 100 15.85 -6.88 -23.48
N SER A 101 16.92 -6.25 -23.00
CA SER A 101 18.03 -6.91 -22.27
C SER A 101 17.77 -7.01 -20.76
N ILE A 102 16.85 -6.18 -20.24
CA ILE A 102 16.38 -6.15 -18.85
C ILE A 102 14.86 -6.04 -18.86
N VAL A 103 14.20 -6.39 -17.76
CA VAL A 103 12.76 -6.15 -17.60
C VAL A 103 12.48 -4.65 -17.64
N PRO A 104 11.56 -4.17 -18.51
CA PRO A 104 11.25 -2.74 -18.63
C PRO A 104 10.62 -2.21 -17.32
N THR A 105 11.27 -1.25 -16.67
CA THR A 105 10.81 -0.71 -15.37
C THR A 105 9.49 0.04 -15.42
N GLY A 106 9.04 0.46 -16.58
CA GLY A 106 7.77 1.17 -16.78
C GLY A 106 6.74 0.37 -17.57
N GLY A 107 6.98 -0.92 -17.81
CA GLY A 107 6.08 -1.83 -18.52
C GLY A 107 5.28 -2.73 -17.57
N VAL A 108 4.24 -3.38 -18.12
CA VAL A 108 3.43 -4.36 -17.38
C VAL A 108 4.26 -5.60 -16.98
N GLU A 109 5.35 -5.86 -17.68
CA GLU A 109 6.28 -6.96 -17.42
C GLU A 109 7.01 -6.83 -16.08
N SER A 110 7.09 -5.61 -15.52
CA SER A 110 7.68 -5.36 -14.21
C SER A 110 6.67 -5.46 -13.05
N ILE A 111 5.39 -5.65 -13.36
CA ILE A 111 4.35 -5.73 -12.34
C ILE A 111 4.29 -7.16 -11.81
N THR A 112 4.65 -7.34 -10.55
CA THR A 112 4.52 -8.60 -9.80
C THR A 112 3.11 -8.74 -9.23
N LEU A 113 2.80 -9.92 -8.71
CA LEU A 113 1.56 -10.11 -7.93
C LEU A 113 1.64 -9.25 -6.66
N PRO A 114 0.56 -8.55 -6.27
CA PRO A 114 0.58 -7.75 -5.04
C PRO A 114 0.76 -8.63 -3.81
N GLY A 115 1.86 -8.48 -3.05
CA GLY A 115 2.12 -9.28 -1.86
C GLY A 115 1.73 -8.61 -0.54
N ALA A 116 1.54 -7.30 -0.53
CA ALA A 116 1.32 -6.53 0.70
C ALA A 116 0.07 -6.97 1.49
N ILE A 117 -1.05 -7.21 0.82
CA ILE A 117 -2.31 -7.60 1.48
C ILE A 117 -2.21 -8.99 2.08
N ASP A 118 -1.56 -9.97 1.42
CA ASP A 118 -1.32 -11.29 1.99
C ASP A 118 -0.47 -11.17 3.27
N ALA A 119 0.61 -10.38 3.22
CA ALA A 119 1.45 -10.11 4.38
C ALA A 119 0.68 -9.46 5.53
N PHE A 120 -0.19 -8.48 5.27
CA PHE A 120 -1.00 -7.85 6.31
C PHE A 120 -2.03 -8.81 6.90
N CYS A 121 -2.68 -9.63 6.08
CA CYS A 121 -3.61 -10.66 6.54
C CYS A 121 -2.90 -11.67 7.45
N LYS A 122 -1.75 -12.20 7.00
CA LYS A 122 -0.95 -13.13 7.78
C LYS A 122 -0.47 -12.51 9.11
N LEU A 123 0.11 -11.32 9.04
CA LEU A 123 0.60 -10.61 10.22
C LEU A 123 -0.51 -10.33 11.24
N SER A 124 -1.69 -9.89 10.76
CA SER A 124 -2.86 -9.64 11.62
C SER A 124 -3.36 -10.91 12.28
N ASN A 125 -3.41 -12.04 11.55
CA ASN A 125 -3.88 -13.32 12.08
C ASN A 125 -2.91 -13.91 13.11
N ASP A 126 -1.62 -13.84 12.85
CA ASP A 126 -0.60 -14.49 13.69
C ASP A 126 -0.25 -13.66 14.93
N TYR A 127 -0.29 -12.32 14.82
CA TYR A 127 0.24 -11.41 15.85
C TYR A 127 -0.67 -10.23 16.20
N GLY A 128 -1.72 -9.95 15.42
CA GLY A 128 -2.67 -8.88 15.68
C GLY A 128 -3.56 -9.16 16.88
N LYS A 129 -4.10 -8.10 17.49
CA LYS A 129 -4.98 -8.19 18.67
C LYS A 129 -6.41 -7.73 18.35
N LEU A 130 -6.58 -6.69 17.54
CA LEU A 130 -7.89 -6.14 17.18
C LEU A 130 -8.46 -6.73 15.89
N GLY A 131 -7.60 -7.39 15.12
CA GLY A 131 -7.94 -7.97 13.83
C GLY A 131 -7.97 -6.96 12.68
N LEU A 132 -7.87 -7.51 11.47
CA LEU A 132 -7.68 -6.76 10.24
C LEU A 132 -8.77 -5.70 10.00
N LYS A 133 -10.03 -6.03 10.26
CA LYS A 133 -11.17 -5.10 10.09
C LYS A 133 -10.98 -3.80 10.88
N SER A 134 -10.52 -3.90 12.12
CA SER A 134 -10.29 -2.73 12.99
C SER A 134 -9.10 -1.92 12.48
N SER A 135 -8.04 -2.57 12.04
CA SER A 135 -6.85 -1.91 11.50
C SER A 135 -7.11 -1.20 10.18
N LEU A 136 -8.01 -1.71 9.33
CA LEU A 136 -8.37 -1.09 8.05
C LEU A 136 -9.38 0.07 8.17
N ALA A 137 -10.18 0.10 9.23
CA ALA A 137 -11.27 1.06 9.39
C ALA A 137 -10.85 2.54 9.26
N PRO A 138 -9.72 3.01 9.83
CA PRO A 138 -9.29 4.39 9.65
C PRO A 138 -8.95 4.72 8.19
N ALA A 139 -8.28 3.84 7.46
CA ALA A 139 -7.95 4.07 6.06
C ALA A 139 -9.22 4.15 5.21
N ILE A 140 -10.18 3.23 5.41
CA ILE A 140 -11.49 3.27 4.75
C ILE A 140 -12.19 4.61 5.01
N HIS A 141 -12.20 5.07 6.26
CA HIS A 141 -12.78 6.37 6.61
C HIS A 141 -12.14 7.51 5.84
N TYR A 142 -10.80 7.64 5.88
CA TYR A 142 -10.10 8.74 5.22
C TYR A 142 -10.14 8.66 3.69
N MET A 143 -10.16 7.47 3.10
CA MET A 143 -10.35 7.30 1.66
C MET A 143 -11.70 7.82 1.18
N LYS A 144 -12.75 7.69 2.00
CA LYS A 144 -14.10 8.23 1.70
C LYS A 144 -14.21 9.71 2.02
N ALA A 145 -13.76 10.14 3.19
CA ALA A 145 -13.86 11.51 3.66
C ALA A 145 -12.90 12.48 2.95
N GLY A 146 -11.78 11.95 2.46
CA GLY A 146 -10.70 12.72 1.88
C GLY A 146 -9.67 13.21 2.89
N VAL A 147 -8.48 13.52 2.37
CA VAL A 147 -7.35 14.07 3.12
C VAL A 147 -6.76 15.27 2.41
N PRO A 148 -6.30 16.31 3.15
CA PRO A 148 -5.55 17.40 2.52
C PRO A 148 -4.15 16.90 2.14
N ILE A 149 -3.73 17.16 0.90
CA ILE A 149 -2.41 16.77 0.41
C ILE A 149 -1.32 17.58 1.12
N ALA A 150 -0.36 16.89 1.72
CA ALA A 150 0.79 17.51 2.37
C ALA A 150 1.75 18.16 1.34
N PRO A 151 2.48 19.23 1.70
CA PRO A 151 3.40 19.92 0.77
C PRO A 151 4.46 18.99 0.18
N ARG A 152 5.01 18.07 0.97
CA ARG A 152 5.99 17.08 0.49
C ARG A 152 5.37 16.11 -0.52
N THR A 153 4.19 15.57 -0.19
CA THR A 153 3.43 14.68 -1.08
C THR A 153 3.12 15.36 -2.42
N ALA A 154 2.63 16.61 -2.39
CA ALA A 154 2.34 17.37 -3.61
C ALA A 154 3.58 17.54 -4.50
N PHE A 155 4.73 17.81 -3.89
CA PHE A 155 6.01 17.92 -4.59
C PHE A 155 6.40 16.59 -5.26
N ASP A 156 6.45 15.51 -4.50
CA ASP A 156 6.85 14.18 -5.01
C ASP A 156 5.85 13.66 -6.05
N TRP A 157 4.55 13.87 -5.83
CA TRP A 157 3.50 13.49 -6.79
C TRP A 157 3.67 14.19 -8.13
N SER A 158 4.02 15.48 -8.11
CA SER A 158 4.28 16.24 -9.34
C SER A 158 5.42 15.67 -10.19
N LEU A 159 6.42 15.06 -9.55
CA LEU A 159 7.53 14.39 -10.22
C LEU A 159 7.17 13.00 -10.77
N ALA A 160 6.13 12.38 -10.23
CA ALA A 160 5.69 11.03 -10.61
C ALA A 160 4.62 11.01 -11.73
N VAL A 161 4.13 12.17 -12.18
CA VAL A 161 3.01 12.27 -13.14
C VAL A 161 3.26 11.54 -14.45
N ASP A 162 4.49 11.56 -14.95
CA ASP A 162 4.84 10.92 -16.21
C ASP A 162 4.87 9.38 -16.13
N ASN A 163 4.91 8.83 -14.90
CA ASN A 163 4.81 7.39 -14.66
C ASN A 163 3.37 6.89 -14.69
N LEU A 164 2.37 7.79 -14.53
CA LEU A 164 0.96 7.42 -14.56
C LEU A 164 0.51 7.12 -15.99
N LYS A 165 -0.11 5.96 -16.18
CA LYS A 165 -0.62 5.49 -17.49
C LYS A 165 -2.10 5.06 -17.37
N GLY A 166 -2.83 5.14 -18.50
CA GLY A 166 -4.20 4.69 -18.59
C GLY A 166 -5.10 5.29 -17.49
N LEU A 167 -5.93 4.46 -16.88
CA LEU A 167 -6.89 4.85 -15.84
C LEU A 167 -6.24 5.44 -14.57
N ALA A 168 -4.96 5.13 -14.31
CA ALA A 168 -4.25 5.73 -13.19
C ALA A 168 -4.16 7.27 -13.31
N ARG A 169 -4.12 7.81 -14.52
CA ARG A 169 -4.13 9.27 -14.73
C ARG A 169 -5.46 9.88 -14.30
N ASP A 170 -6.57 9.24 -14.62
CA ASP A 170 -7.91 9.72 -14.26
C ASP A 170 -8.13 9.67 -12.75
N PHE A 171 -7.56 8.65 -12.10
CA PHE A 171 -7.68 8.46 -10.65
C PHE A 171 -6.76 9.39 -9.85
N TYR A 172 -5.49 9.50 -10.24
CA TYR A 172 -4.48 10.23 -9.46
C TYR A 172 -4.27 11.69 -9.87
N LEU A 173 -4.93 12.18 -10.92
CA LEU A 173 -4.86 13.57 -11.34
C LEU A 173 -6.18 14.30 -11.07
N LEU A 174 -6.11 15.45 -10.45
CA LEU A 174 -7.28 16.33 -10.25
C LEU A 174 -7.45 17.23 -11.47
N LYS A 175 -8.47 16.98 -12.28
CA LYS A 175 -8.70 17.69 -13.56
C LYS A 175 -7.46 17.65 -14.47
N GLY A 176 -6.82 16.46 -14.55
CA GLY A 176 -5.65 16.22 -15.42
C GLY A 176 -4.33 16.79 -14.88
N LYS A 177 -4.27 17.29 -13.65
CA LYS A 177 -3.07 17.85 -13.03
C LYS A 177 -2.77 17.16 -11.69
N PRO A 178 -1.49 17.08 -11.28
CA PRO A 178 -1.15 16.60 -9.95
C PRO A 178 -1.79 17.50 -8.89
N PRO A 179 -2.24 16.94 -7.76
CA PRO A 179 -2.82 17.74 -6.69
C PRO A 179 -1.77 18.65 -6.07
N THR A 180 -2.22 19.84 -5.65
CA THR A 180 -1.36 20.81 -4.94
C THR A 180 -1.54 20.69 -3.42
N ALA A 181 -0.60 21.24 -2.66
CA ALA A 181 -0.67 21.25 -1.19
C ALA A 181 -1.99 21.88 -0.70
N GLY A 182 -2.64 21.19 0.23
CA GLY A 182 -3.93 21.59 0.81
C GLY A 182 -5.16 21.17 -0.01
N GLN A 183 -5.03 20.75 -1.25
CA GLN A 183 -6.15 20.17 -1.98
C GLN A 183 -6.62 18.85 -1.33
N MET A 184 -7.95 18.64 -1.34
CA MET A 184 -8.54 17.40 -0.86
C MET A 184 -8.42 16.30 -1.91
N PHE A 185 -7.94 15.13 -1.47
CA PHE A 185 -7.90 13.92 -2.29
C PHE A 185 -8.75 12.82 -1.62
N THR A 186 -9.53 12.11 -2.42
CA THR A 186 -10.37 10.98 -1.99
C THR A 186 -10.07 9.76 -2.85
N ALA A 187 -10.28 8.57 -2.31
CA ALA A 187 -10.07 7.30 -2.99
C ALA A 187 -11.22 6.31 -2.71
N PRO A 188 -12.48 6.65 -3.07
CA PRO A 188 -13.65 5.85 -2.69
C PRO A 188 -13.65 4.43 -3.27
N MET A 189 -13.02 4.21 -4.43
CA MET A 189 -12.90 2.88 -5.01
C MET A 189 -11.90 2.02 -4.23
N GLN A 190 -10.76 2.58 -3.80
CA GLN A 190 -9.84 1.88 -2.90
C GLN A 190 -10.48 1.59 -1.53
N ALA A 191 -11.34 2.49 -1.03
CA ALA A 191 -12.11 2.21 0.18
C ALA A 191 -12.99 0.98 0.03
N LYS A 192 -13.66 0.77 -1.12
CA LYS A 192 -14.45 -0.45 -1.39
C LYS A 192 -13.58 -1.70 -1.39
N VAL A 193 -12.39 -1.65 -2.00
CA VAL A 193 -11.45 -2.76 -1.95
C VAL A 193 -11.06 -3.10 -0.52
N LEU A 194 -10.76 -2.10 0.31
CA LEU A 194 -10.46 -2.33 1.73
C LEU A 194 -11.67 -2.85 2.52
N GLU A 195 -12.89 -2.48 2.16
CA GLU A 195 -14.12 -3.03 2.76
C GLU A 195 -14.30 -4.52 2.42
N GLU A 196 -14.01 -4.94 1.19
CA GLU A 196 -13.99 -6.35 0.80
C GLU A 196 -12.94 -7.14 1.59
N ILE A 197 -11.73 -6.59 1.71
CA ILE A 197 -10.67 -7.20 2.54
C ILE A 197 -11.08 -7.28 4.01
N ALA A 198 -11.70 -6.23 4.56
CA ALA A 198 -12.16 -6.20 5.95
C ALA A 198 -13.25 -7.23 6.25
N GLN A 199 -14.04 -7.62 5.25
CA GLN A 199 -15.12 -8.60 5.37
C GLN A 199 -14.67 -10.03 5.09
N LYS A 200 -13.84 -10.24 4.06
CA LYS A 200 -13.49 -11.55 3.50
C LYS A 200 -12.01 -11.92 3.75
N GLY A 201 -11.25 -11.04 4.40
CA GLY A 201 -9.81 -11.24 4.58
C GLY A 201 -9.07 -11.28 3.25
N ARG A 202 -8.07 -12.15 3.17
CA ARG A 202 -7.25 -12.38 1.98
C ARG A 202 -8.09 -12.60 0.70
N ASP A 203 -9.13 -13.40 0.81
CA ASP A 203 -9.97 -13.74 -0.36
C ASP A 203 -10.70 -12.52 -0.94
N GLY A 204 -10.97 -11.49 -0.15
CA GLY A 204 -11.55 -10.24 -0.63
C GLY A 204 -10.66 -9.43 -1.58
N PHE A 205 -9.38 -9.77 -1.67
CA PHE A 205 -8.43 -9.12 -2.58
C PHE A 205 -7.95 -10.04 -3.72
N TYR A 206 -7.69 -11.32 -3.40
CA TYR A 206 -7.08 -12.24 -4.35
C TYR A 206 -8.08 -13.14 -5.09
N LYS A 207 -9.39 -13.00 -4.80
CA LYS A 207 -10.49 -13.73 -5.48
C LYS A 207 -11.66 -12.80 -5.80
N GLY A 208 -12.53 -13.21 -6.71
CA GLY A 208 -13.73 -12.46 -7.09
C GLY A 208 -13.44 -11.15 -7.79
N GLU A 209 -14.36 -10.19 -7.67
CA GLU A 209 -14.38 -8.96 -8.48
C GLU A 209 -13.08 -8.15 -8.43
N VAL A 210 -12.43 -8.05 -7.26
CA VAL A 210 -11.17 -7.27 -7.12
C VAL A 210 -10.05 -7.92 -7.92
N ALA A 211 -9.87 -9.24 -7.81
CA ALA A 211 -8.85 -9.98 -8.58
C ALA A 211 -9.16 -9.98 -10.07
N GLU A 212 -10.43 -10.16 -10.44
CA GLU A 212 -10.89 -10.14 -11.83
C GLU A 212 -10.62 -8.79 -12.50
N ASP A 213 -10.90 -7.68 -11.80
CA ASP A 213 -10.62 -6.33 -12.30
C ASP A 213 -9.13 -6.10 -12.49
N MET A 214 -8.30 -6.50 -11.50
CA MET A 214 -6.85 -6.38 -11.60
C MET A 214 -6.28 -7.19 -12.76
N VAL A 215 -6.66 -8.46 -12.89
CA VAL A 215 -6.20 -9.33 -13.98
C VAL A 215 -6.65 -8.79 -15.33
N SER A 216 -7.90 -8.36 -15.46
CA SER A 216 -8.42 -7.76 -16.69
C SER A 216 -7.66 -6.49 -17.08
N SER A 217 -7.41 -5.61 -16.12
CA SER A 217 -6.68 -4.36 -16.35
C SER A 217 -5.22 -4.59 -16.74
N LEU A 218 -4.54 -5.55 -16.08
CA LEU A 218 -3.16 -5.91 -16.40
C LEU A 218 -3.05 -6.56 -17.80
N ASN A 219 -3.98 -7.45 -18.14
CA ASN A 219 -4.00 -8.10 -19.45
C ASN A 219 -4.35 -7.12 -20.58
N ALA A 220 -5.19 -6.11 -20.32
CA ALA A 220 -5.45 -5.02 -21.27
C ALA A 220 -4.20 -4.16 -21.57
N LEU A 221 -3.22 -4.15 -20.67
CA LEU A 221 -1.91 -3.52 -20.86
C LEU A 221 -0.88 -4.45 -21.51
N GLY A 222 -1.26 -5.69 -21.88
CA GLY A 222 -0.38 -6.70 -22.44
C GLY A 222 0.28 -7.61 -21.40
N GLY A 223 -0.18 -7.59 -20.15
CA GLY A 223 0.26 -8.49 -19.09
C GLY A 223 -0.18 -9.94 -19.33
N VAL A 224 0.45 -10.85 -18.59
CA VAL A 224 0.19 -12.30 -18.66
C VAL A 224 -0.32 -12.85 -17.33
N HIS A 225 -0.86 -11.99 -16.49
CA HIS A 225 -1.38 -12.33 -15.18
C HIS A 225 -2.66 -13.17 -15.29
N SER A 226 -2.84 -14.09 -14.36
CA SER A 226 -4.01 -14.97 -14.28
C SER A 226 -4.66 -14.96 -12.90
N LEU A 227 -5.93 -15.38 -12.81
CA LEU A 227 -6.59 -15.54 -11.51
C LEU A 227 -5.95 -16.64 -10.66
N ASP A 228 -5.35 -17.67 -11.31
CA ASP A 228 -4.59 -18.71 -10.61
C ASP A 228 -3.34 -18.13 -9.94
N ASP A 229 -2.64 -17.20 -10.60
CA ASP A 229 -1.52 -16.50 -10.00
C ASP A 229 -1.94 -15.76 -8.72
N PHE A 230 -3.06 -15.02 -8.79
CA PHE A 230 -3.59 -14.25 -7.65
C PHE A 230 -4.06 -15.16 -6.51
N SER A 231 -4.73 -16.26 -6.81
CA SER A 231 -5.21 -17.19 -5.77
C SER A 231 -4.09 -17.86 -4.99
N ASN A 232 -2.91 -18.01 -5.62
CA ASN A 232 -1.73 -18.73 -5.12
C ASN A 232 -0.58 -17.80 -4.65
N VAL A 233 -0.86 -16.53 -4.37
CA VAL A 233 0.14 -15.60 -3.78
C VAL A 233 0.66 -16.11 -2.47
#